data_09f3e9a2eb3ab51a1957d092b5a3040b
#
_entry.id   09f3e9a2eb3ab51a1957d092b5a3040b
#
_cell.length_a   1.000
_cell.length_b   1.000
_cell.length_c   1.000
_cell.angle_alpha   90.00
_cell.angle_beta   90.00
_cell.angle_gamma   90.00
#
_symmetry.space_group_name_H-M   'P 1'
#
loop_
_entity.id
_entity.type
_entity.pdbx_description
1 polymer ?
#
loop_
_entity_poly.entity_id
_entity_poly.type
_entity_poly.pdbx_seq_one_letter_code
_entity_poly.pdbx_strand_id
1 'polypeptide(L)'
;HVFLGARSANLLILVDEFEKIPVKLHITTNDGTRGIQGFITVPLEETIQQLSDVQEACVYACGPKKMLYGIDALCERYGIPRQLSWEAIMRCGMGLCGNCKIEMPDTWEEPVNKPGSKKAWLVCKDGPTSFTK
;
A
#
# COMPACT_ATOMS: atom_id res chain seq x y z
N HIS A 1 1.30 10.83 9.59
CA HIS A 1 2.37 10.83 8.59
C HIS A 1 1.79 10.56 7.21
N VAL A 2 2.23 11.29 6.20
CA VAL A 2 1.91 11.06 4.79
C VAL A 2 3.19 10.77 4.03
N PHE A 3 3.16 9.75 3.18
CA PHE A 3 4.30 9.32 2.38
C PHE A 3 3.95 9.41 0.90
N LEU A 4 4.65 10.26 0.15
CA LEU A 4 4.49 10.42 -1.30
C LEU A 4 5.73 9.93 -2.03
N GLY A 5 5.54 9.00 -2.96
CA GLY A 5 6.61 8.44 -3.77
C GLY A 5 6.35 8.56 -5.26
N ALA A 6 7.36 8.92 -6.04
CA ALA A 6 7.31 8.95 -7.49
C ALA A 6 8.65 8.53 -8.11
N ARG A 7 8.71 8.38 -9.44
CA ARG A 7 9.99 8.14 -10.13
C ARG A 7 10.87 9.38 -10.11
N SER A 8 10.26 10.56 -10.28
CA SER A 8 10.91 11.87 -10.36
C SER A 8 9.99 12.96 -9.84
N ALA A 9 10.54 14.11 -9.52
CA ALA A 9 9.81 15.24 -8.91
C ALA A 9 8.60 15.72 -9.72
N ASN A 10 8.69 15.71 -11.05
CA ASN A 10 7.60 16.13 -11.94
C ASN A 10 6.39 15.19 -11.98
N LEU A 11 6.51 13.99 -11.40
CA LEU A 11 5.43 13.00 -11.25
C LEU A 11 4.80 13.00 -9.87
N LEU A 12 5.30 13.81 -8.95
CA LEU A 12 4.69 13.99 -7.64
C LEU A 12 3.39 14.79 -7.79
N ILE A 13 2.34 14.32 -7.16
CA ILE A 13 1.02 14.98 -7.15
C ILE A 13 0.63 15.31 -5.71
N LEU A 14 -0.26 16.30 -5.55
CA LEU A 14 -0.86 16.68 -4.26
C LEU A 14 0.13 17.16 -3.19
N VAL A 15 1.38 17.46 -3.53
CA VAL A 15 2.37 17.92 -2.55
C VAL A 15 1.90 19.19 -1.87
N ASP A 16 1.51 20.21 -2.66
CA ASP A 16 1.05 21.51 -2.16
C ASP A 16 -0.20 21.40 -1.27
N GLU A 17 -1.03 20.36 -1.52
CA GLU A 17 -2.23 20.12 -0.71
C GLU A 17 -1.86 19.52 0.65
N PHE A 18 -0.91 18.59 0.68
CA PHE A 18 -0.45 18.01 1.94
C PHE A 18 0.40 18.98 2.76
N GLU A 19 1.10 19.93 2.13
CA GLU A 19 1.85 20.97 2.82
C GLU A 19 0.94 21.98 3.56
N LYS A 20 -0.33 22.10 3.15
CA LYS A 20 -1.32 22.99 3.78
C LYS A 20 -1.97 22.41 5.04
N ILE A 21 -1.83 21.14 5.29
CA ILE A 21 -2.46 20.45 6.43
C ILE A 21 -1.40 20.03 7.47
N PRO A 22 -1.76 19.85 8.75
CA PRO A 22 -0.82 19.53 9.81
C PRO A 22 -0.40 18.06 9.82
N VAL A 23 0.25 17.62 8.75
CA VAL A 23 0.81 16.27 8.62
C VAL A 23 2.32 16.29 8.46
N LYS A 24 2.99 15.27 8.89
CA LYS A 24 4.41 15.08 8.58
C LYS A 24 4.53 14.43 7.21
N LEU A 25 4.94 15.22 6.21
CA LEU A 25 5.07 14.79 4.83
C LEU A 25 6.47 14.24 4.56
N HIS A 26 6.52 13.02 4.02
CA HIS A 26 7.74 12.35 3.58
C HIS A 26 7.69 12.17 2.06
N ILE A 27 8.68 12.70 1.35
CA ILE A 27 8.76 12.62 -0.11
C ILE A 27 9.94 11.75 -0.52
N THR A 28 9.70 10.84 -1.45
CA THR A 28 10.76 10.06 -2.09
C THR A 28 10.66 10.14 -3.61
N THR A 29 11.82 10.19 -4.27
CA THR A 29 11.89 10.00 -5.72
C THR A 29 12.99 9.00 -6.04
N ASN A 30 12.73 8.11 -7.02
CA ASN A 30 13.72 7.08 -7.37
C ASN A 30 15.00 7.69 -7.88
N ASP A 31 14.92 8.80 -8.61
CA ASP A 31 16.05 9.52 -9.20
C ASP A 31 16.69 10.56 -8.27
N GLY A 32 16.13 10.79 -7.08
CA GLY A 32 16.63 11.76 -6.11
C GLY A 32 16.35 13.22 -6.45
N THR A 33 15.48 13.51 -7.43
CA THR A 33 15.19 14.88 -7.86
C THR A 33 14.37 15.68 -6.84
N ARG A 34 13.67 15.02 -5.89
CA ARG A 34 13.02 15.66 -4.75
C ARG A 34 12.89 14.69 -3.58
N GLY A 35 13.18 15.18 -2.36
CA GLY A 35 13.08 14.38 -1.14
C GLY A 35 14.20 13.33 -1.01
N ILE A 36 13.88 12.20 -0.40
CA ILE A 36 14.82 11.09 -0.20
C ILE A 36 14.94 10.29 -1.51
N GLN A 37 16.14 10.00 -1.95
CA GLN A 37 16.36 9.13 -3.10
C GLN A 37 16.06 7.68 -2.72
N GLY A 38 15.17 7.02 -3.46
CA GLY A 38 14.86 5.61 -3.27
C GLY A 38 13.36 5.31 -3.21
N PHE A 39 13.04 4.20 -2.55
CA PHE A 39 11.66 3.72 -2.43
C PHE A 39 10.99 4.24 -1.15
N ILE A 40 9.66 4.39 -1.22
CA ILE A 40 8.84 4.89 -0.12
C ILE A 40 8.90 4.02 1.14
N THR A 41 9.29 2.76 1.00
CA THR A 41 9.47 1.82 2.12
C THR A 41 10.59 2.23 3.07
N VAL A 42 11.59 2.97 2.59
CA VAL A 42 12.72 3.42 3.43
C VAL A 42 12.26 4.39 4.53
N PRO A 43 11.69 5.57 4.22
CA PRO A 43 11.21 6.48 5.26
C PRO A 43 10.02 5.92 6.03
N LEU A 44 9.24 4.99 5.47
CA LEU A 44 8.19 4.30 6.19
C LEU A 44 8.79 3.42 7.30
N GLU A 45 9.81 2.61 6.98
CA GLU A 45 10.49 1.77 7.96
C GLU A 45 11.16 2.59 9.08
N GLU A 46 11.86 3.67 8.71
CA GLU A 46 12.45 4.60 9.68
C GLU A 46 11.39 5.20 10.62
N THR A 47 10.22 5.55 10.08
CA THR A 47 9.12 6.08 10.87
C THR A 47 8.56 5.03 11.81
N ILE A 48 8.37 3.80 11.35
CA ILE A 48 7.88 2.66 12.15
C ILE A 48 8.83 2.42 13.33
N GLN A 49 10.14 2.41 13.10
CA GLN A 49 11.15 2.19 14.14
C GLN A 49 11.17 3.28 15.21
N GLN A 50 10.64 4.48 14.90
CA GLN A 50 10.54 5.60 15.85
C GLN A 50 9.22 5.60 16.65
N LEU A 51 8.27 4.72 16.32
CA LEU A 51 7.01 4.63 17.06
C LEU A 51 7.26 4.01 18.45
N SER A 52 6.69 4.64 19.45
CA SER A 52 6.72 4.11 20.83
C SER A 52 5.82 2.88 21.01
N ASP A 53 4.71 2.84 20.28
CA ASP A 53 3.80 1.68 20.23
C ASP A 53 3.31 1.46 18.79
N VAL A 54 3.71 0.34 18.23
CA VAL A 54 3.30 -0.05 16.86
C VAL A 54 1.84 -0.53 16.80
N GLN A 55 1.26 -0.91 17.93
CA GLN A 55 -0.13 -1.40 18.00
C GLN A 55 -1.16 -0.26 17.81
N GLU A 56 -0.76 0.98 18.08
CA GLU A 56 -1.61 2.15 17.85
C GLU A 56 -1.52 2.67 16.39
N ALA A 57 -0.66 2.06 15.57
CA ALA A 57 -0.45 2.46 14.19
C ALA A 57 -1.26 1.59 13.21
N CYS A 58 -1.67 2.19 12.10
CA CYS A 58 -2.22 1.49 10.93
C CYS A 58 -1.67 2.12 9.66
N VAL A 59 -1.25 1.29 8.71
CA VAL A 59 -0.74 1.76 7.42
C VAL A 59 -1.82 1.65 6.36
N TYR A 60 -2.11 2.77 5.70
CA TYR A 60 -2.97 2.84 4.52
C TYR A 60 -2.10 3.11 3.30
N ALA A 61 -2.16 2.27 2.29
CA ALA A 61 -1.35 2.44 1.10
C ALA A 61 -2.13 2.20 -0.20
N CYS A 62 -1.82 3.02 -1.21
CA CYS A 62 -2.32 2.89 -2.57
C CYS A 62 -1.17 3.12 -3.55
N GLY A 63 -1.07 2.31 -4.60
CA GLY A 63 -0.04 2.47 -5.63
C GLY A 63 0.33 1.18 -6.34
N PRO A 64 1.48 1.14 -7.03
CA PRO A 64 1.90 -0.01 -7.82
C PRO A 64 2.03 -1.29 -7.01
N LYS A 65 1.67 -2.43 -7.59
CA LYS A 65 1.70 -3.75 -6.94
C LYS A 65 3.01 -4.04 -6.19
N LYS A 66 4.16 -3.77 -6.82
CA LYS A 66 5.47 -4.03 -6.19
C LYS A 66 5.69 -3.20 -4.92
N MET A 67 5.22 -1.96 -4.92
CA MET A 67 5.27 -1.10 -3.73
C MET A 67 4.36 -1.65 -2.63
N LEU A 68 3.13 -2.02 -2.96
CA LEU A 68 2.17 -2.56 -1.99
C LEU A 68 2.66 -3.87 -1.36
N TYR A 69 3.23 -4.80 -2.14
CA TYR A 69 3.86 -6.00 -1.57
C TYR A 69 5.06 -5.67 -0.67
N GLY A 70 5.85 -4.66 -1.01
CA GLY A 70 6.95 -4.20 -0.14
C GLY A 70 6.45 -3.63 1.18
N ILE A 71 5.38 -2.84 1.14
CA ILE A 71 4.73 -2.29 2.35
C ILE A 71 4.08 -3.42 3.16
N ASP A 72 3.43 -4.37 2.51
CA ASP A 72 2.82 -5.54 3.15
C ASP A 72 3.84 -6.32 3.98
N ALA A 73 4.96 -6.72 3.33
CA ALA A 73 6.04 -7.44 3.99
C ALA A 73 6.68 -6.65 5.15
N LEU A 74 6.79 -5.31 4.99
CA LEU A 74 7.30 -4.44 6.04
C LEU A 74 6.35 -4.41 7.24
N CYS A 75 5.07 -4.16 7.01
CA CYS A 75 4.06 -4.12 8.06
C CYS A 75 3.93 -5.47 8.78
N GLU A 76 4.03 -6.59 8.05
CA GLU A 76 4.04 -7.92 8.63
C GLU A 76 5.22 -8.13 9.60
N ARG A 77 6.43 -7.72 9.18
CA ARG A 77 7.65 -7.81 10.01
C ARG A 77 7.49 -7.10 11.35
N TYR A 78 6.82 -5.95 11.36
CA TYR A 78 6.62 -5.12 12.55
C TYR A 78 5.28 -5.36 13.26
N GLY A 79 4.42 -6.26 12.75
CA GLY A 79 3.12 -6.55 13.33
C GLY A 79 2.11 -5.41 13.24
N ILE A 80 2.19 -4.55 12.20
CA ILE A 80 1.35 -3.37 12.04
C ILE A 80 0.13 -3.71 11.18
N PRO A 81 -1.09 -3.38 11.63
CA PRO A 81 -2.29 -3.45 10.82
C PRO A 81 -2.17 -2.60 9.55
N ARG A 82 -2.68 -3.11 8.44
CA ARG A 82 -2.58 -2.42 7.16
C ARG A 82 -3.80 -2.59 6.27
N GLN A 83 -4.07 -1.57 5.47
CA GLN A 83 -5.08 -1.57 4.42
C GLN A 83 -4.42 -1.17 3.11
N LEU A 84 -4.46 -2.07 2.13
CA LEU A 84 -3.80 -1.88 0.85
C LEU A 84 -4.84 -1.77 -0.26
N SER A 85 -4.81 -0.66 -0.99
CA SER A 85 -5.69 -0.42 -2.13
C SER A 85 -4.98 -0.79 -3.43
N TRP A 86 -5.50 -1.82 -4.12
CA TRP A 86 -4.89 -2.45 -5.28
C TRP A 86 -5.41 -1.88 -6.58
N GLU A 87 -4.49 -1.54 -7.46
CA GLU A 87 -4.79 -1.24 -8.86
C GLU A 87 -4.69 -2.50 -9.72
N ALA A 88 -5.70 -2.75 -10.54
CA ALA A 88 -5.69 -3.84 -11.49
C ALA A 88 -6.46 -3.50 -12.76
N ILE A 89 -5.97 -3.98 -13.90
CA ILE A 89 -6.68 -3.83 -15.17
C ILE A 89 -7.91 -4.75 -15.16
N MET A 90 -9.08 -4.15 -15.13
CA MET A 90 -10.35 -4.86 -15.18
C MET A 90 -10.82 -5.04 -16.62
N ARG A 91 -11.16 -6.28 -17.00
CA ARG A 91 -11.74 -6.58 -18.32
C ARG A 91 -13.22 -6.92 -18.22
N CYS A 92 -13.57 -7.98 -17.46
CA CYS A 92 -14.95 -8.44 -17.37
C CYS A 92 -15.76 -7.76 -16.25
N GLY A 93 -15.13 -7.25 -15.20
CA GLY A 93 -15.79 -6.63 -14.06
C GLY A 93 -16.59 -7.58 -13.13
N MET A 94 -16.72 -8.85 -13.47
CA MET A 94 -17.58 -9.83 -12.79
C MET A 94 -16.85 -11.06 -12.25
N GLY A 95 -15.52 -11.04 -12.23
CA GLY A 95 -14.71 -12.11 -11.66
C GLY A 95 -14.50 -13.35 -12.53
N LEU A 96 -14.84 -13.32 -13.82
CA LEU A 96 -14.73 -14.48 -14.70
C LEU A 96 -13.35 -14.63 -15.35
N CYS A 97 -12.76 -13.54 -15.85
CA CYS A 97 -11.54 -13.62 -16.67
C CYS A 97 -10.24 -13.72 -15.87
N GLY A 98 -10.27 -13.48 -14.55
CA GLY A 98 -9.09 -13.53 -13.70
C GLY A 98 -8.04 -12.43 -13.93
N ASN A 99 -8.26 -11.49 -14.85
CA ASN A 99 -7.26 -10.47 -15.21
C ASN A 99 -6.89 -9.53 -14.06
N CYS A 100 -7.82 -9.27 -13.15
CA CYS A 100 -7.63 -8.41 -11.98
C CYS A 100 -7.20 -9.19 -10.72
N LYS A 101 -6.65 -10.40 -10.90
CA LYS A 101 -6.21 -11.23 -9.79
C LYS A 101 -5.00 -10.62 -9.08
N ILE A 102 -5.08 -10.57 -7.75
CA ILE A 102 -3.96 -10.30 -6.85
C ILE A 102 -3.66 -11.60 -6.10
N GLU A 103 -2.38 -11.95 -6.03
CA GLU A 103 -1.94 -13.08 -5.21
C GLU A 103 -1.97 -12.66 -3.74
N MET A 104 -2.66 -13.45 -2.93
CA MET A 104 -2.77 -13.19 -1.51
C MET A 104 -1.69 -13.98 -0.76
N PRO A 105 -0.88 -13.31 0.08
CA PRO A 105 -0.10 -13.99 1.11
C PRO A 105 -1.02 -14.79 2.05
N ASP A 106 -0.48 -15.83 2.68
CA ASP A 106 -1.25 -16.68 3.64
C ASP A 106 -1.70 -15.89 4.89
N THR A 107 -1.09 -14.74 5.14
CA THR A 107 -1.35 -13.83 6.27
C THR A 107 -2.55 -12.91 6.07
N TRP A 108 -3.11 -12.86 4.88
CA TRP A 108 -4.27 -12.02 4.63
C TRP A 108 -5.57 -12.72 5.04
N GLU A 109 -6.49 -11.95 5.62
CA GLU A 109 -7.84 -12.44 5.90
C GLU A 109 -8.56 -12.80 4.61
N GLU A 110 -9.24 -13.95 4.61
CA GLU A 110 -10.06 -14.35 3.47
C GLU A 110 -11.18 -13.34 3.21
N PRO A 111 -11.51 -13.07 1.94
CA PRO A 111 -12.66 -12.23 1.61
C PRO A 111 -13.93 -12.77 2.28
N VAL A 112 -14.65 -11.91 2.99
CA VAL A 112 -15.87 -12.24 3.75
C VAL A 112 -16.88 -13.06 2.94
N ASN A 113 -16.86 -12.95 1.62
CA ASN A 113 -17.82 -13.58 0.71
C ASN A 113 -17.39 -14.97 0.17
N LYS A 114 -16.23 -15.49 0.56
CA LYS A 114 -15.73 -16.79 0.09
C LYS A 114 -14.84 -17.51 1.12
N PRO A 115 -15.40 -18.00 2.23
CA PRO A 115 -14.65 -18.85 3.14
C PRO A 115 -14.21 -20.13 2.41
N GLY A 116 -12.91 -20.46 2.48
CA GLY A 116 -12.32 -21.65 1.87
C GLY A 116 -11.94 -21.54 0.39
N SER A 117 -12.08 -20.39 -0.25
CA SER A 117 -11.62 -20.17 -1.62
C SER A 117 -10.17 -19.69 -1.65
N LYS A 118 -9.29 -20.56 -2.10
CA LYS A 118 -7.85 -20.35 -2.14
C LYS A 118 -7.39 -19.04 -2.79
N LYS A 119 -6.60 -18.26 -2.03
CA LYS A 119 -5.39 -17.52 -2.47
C LYS A 119 -5.48 -16.54 -3.65
N ALA A 120 -6.66 -16.12 -4.08
CA ALA A 120 -6.79 -15.16 -5.15
C ALA A 120 -7.86 -14.12 -4.85
N TRP A 121 -7.40 -12.89 -4.65
CA TRP A 121 -8.27 -11.74 -4.55
C TRP A 121 -8.56 -11.21 -5.96
N LEU A 122 -9.84 -11.10 -6.33
CA LEU A 122 -10.27 -10.50 -7.59
C LEU A 122 -10.75 -9.07 -7.33
N VAL A 123 -9.96 -8.09 -7.67
CA VAL A 123 -10.23 -6.66 -7.39
C VAL A 123 -11.65 -6.24 -7.84
N CYS A 124 -12.12 -6.72 -8.99
CA CYS A 124 -13.44 -6.37 -9.51
C CYS A 124 -14.61 -6.99 -8.73
N LYS A 125 -14.39 -8.04 -7.93
CA LYS A 125 -15.42 -8.77 -7.20
C LYS A 125 -15.30 -8.65 -5.70
N ASP A 126 -14.08 -8.76 -5.21
CA ASP A 126 -13.77 -8.78 -3.77
C ASP A 126 -13.45 -7.36 -3.25
N GLY A 127 -13.34 -6.39 -4.17
CA GLY A 127 -13.03 -4.99 -3.89
C GLY A 127 -11.55 -4.65 -4.07
N PRO A 128 -11.21 -3.36 -4.16
CA PRO A 128 -9.84 -2.91 -4.36
C PRO A 128 -8.99 -2.97 -3.09
N THR A 129 -9.60 -3.06 -1.91
CA THR A 129 -8.87 -2.92 -0.64
C THR A 129 -8.82 -4.22 0.14
N SER A 130 -7.62 -4.69 0.42
CA SER A 130 -7.36 -5.81 1.33
C SER A 130 -7.02 -5.30 2.74
N PHE A 131 -7.36 -6.10 3.74
CA PHE A 131 -7.14 -5.80 5.16
C PHE A 131 -6.30 -6.91 5.79
N THR A 132 -5.42 -6.52 6.69
CA THR A 132 -4.74 -7.43 7.62
C THR A 132 -4.71 -6.79 8.99
N LYS A 133 -4.97 -7.58 10.01
CA LYS A 133 -4.84 -7.19 11.41
C LYS A 133 -3.43 -7.44 11.89
#